data_1d35375bcbe588fcb458e60aea274a20
#
_entry.id   1d35375bcbe588fcb458e60aea274a20
#
_cell.length_a   1.000
_cell.length_b   1.000
_cell.length_c   1.000
_cell.angle_alpha   90.00
_cell.angle_beta   90.00
_cell.angle_gamma   90.00
#
_symmetry.space_group_name_H-M   'P 1'
#
loop_
_entity.id
_entity.type
_entity.pdbx_description
1 polymer ?
#
loop_
_entity_poly.entity_id
_entity_poly.type
_entity_poly.pdbx_seq_one_letter_code
_entity_poly.pdbx_strand_id
1 'polypeptide(L)'
;MNQLVIELKNIEKSYQNKDILQIENLKVYENQKIGIVGRNGEGKSTLLKLISGEIKPDIGEINTKIDFQYYRQIESEIQPDFTKIDAEYLSRLNVPEHNIQHFSGGEQTRMRLAEYFSIYHFGLMMDEPTTHLDREGIQFLVDQLKYYYGTLIVVSHDRYFLDEVVDIIWEIHEGKITVYNGNYSDYQVQKEQERIEQENAYENFLKEKNRLEKAAKVKQAQADKLNQVSTKQKNKAVNPGRLGSSKQKDTVQKAAHKAAKAIEKRVEQLDEVDQLQTDKIIQFPT
;
A
#
# COMPACT_ATOMS: atom_id res chain seq x y z
N MET A 1 -15.97 -20.25 13.26
CA MET A 1 -15.91 -18.99 12.48
C MET A 1 -15.51 -17.91 13.45
N ASN A 2 -14.43 -17.18 13.16
CA ASN A 2 -14.00 -16.08 14.02
C ASN A 2 -15.05 -14.97 13.97
N GLN A 3 -15.38 -14.38 15.11
CA GLN A 3 -16.36 -13.31 15.21
C GLN A 3 -15.75 -12.01 14.65
N LEU A 4 -16.57 -11.22 13.93
CA LEU A 4 -16.18 -9.88 13.46
C LEU A 4 -16.10 -8.91 14.66
N VAL A 5 -14.96 -8.27 14.85
CA VAL A 5 -14.72 -7.34 15.99
C VAL A 5 -14.59 -5.89 15.57
N ILE A 6 -14.10 -5.63 14.35
CA ILE A 6 -14.06 -4.26 13.79
C ILE A 6 -14.55 -4.30 12.35
N GLU A 7 -15.35 -3.33 11.98
CA GLU A 7 -15.76 -3.07 10.60
C GLU A 7 -15.66 -1.57 10.30
N LEU A 8 -14.87 -1.22 9.27
CA LEU A 8 -14.76 0.13 8.73
C LEU A 8 -15.46 0.16 7.38
N LYS A 9 -16.38 1.10 7.16
CA LYS A 9 -17.14 1.23 5.90
C LYS A 9 -17.05 2.65 5.36
N ASN A 10 -16.59 2.77 4.11
CA ASN A 10 -16.52 4.03 3.36
C ASN A 10 -15.86 5.15 4.16
N ILE A 11 -14.74 4.84 4.81
CA ILE A 11 -14.04 5.81 5.66
C ILE A 11 -13.26 6.78 4.80
N GLU A 12 -13.49 8.07 5.02
CA GLU A 12 -12.66 9.16 4.52
C GLU A 12 -12.18 10.00 5.69
N LYS A 13 -10.89 10.34 5.69
CA LYS A 13 -10.28 11.23 6.67
C LYS A 13 -9.27 12.15 6.02
N SER A 14 -9.46 13.46 6.23
CA SER A 14 -8.60 14.51 5.69
C SER A 14 -8.12 15.44 6.79
N TYR A 15 -6.95 16.05 6.59
CA TYR A 15 -6.46 17.17 7.38
C TYR A 15 -6.02 18.31 6.46
N GLN A 16 -6.51 19.53 6.69
CA GLN A 16 -6.10 20.74 5.96
C GLN A 16 -6.09 20.53 4.42
N ASN A 17 -7.17 19.99 3.87
CA ASN A 17 -7.32 19.69 2.42
C ASN A 17 -6.39 18.60 1.87
N LYS A 18 -5.76 17.79 2.72
CA LYS A 18 -5.02 16.60 2.32
C LYS A 18 -5.78 15.35 2.75
N ASP A 19 -6.15 14.52 1.81
CA ASP A 19 -6.72 13.20 2.08
C ASP A 19 -5.65 12.31 2.69
N ILE A 20 -5.97 11.73 3.84
CA ILE A 20 -5.05 10.88 4.60
C ILE A 20 -5.45 9.42 4.48
N LEU A 21 -6.76 9.11 4.55
CA LEU A 21 -7.26 7.75 4.45
C LEU A 21 -8.55 7.72 3.63
N GLN A 22 -8.63 6.74 2.73
CA GLN A 22 -9.79 6.39 1.92
C GLN A 22 -9.96 4.87 1.95
N ILE A 23 -10.86 4.36 2.78
CA ILE A 23 -11.03 2.93 3.03
C ILE A 23 -12.47 2.53 2.69
N GLU A 24 -12.68 1.75 1.63
CA GLU A 24 -14.01 1.30 1.23
C GLU A 24 -14.60 0.31 2.24
N ASN A 25 -13.86 -0.75 2.55
CA ASN A 25 -14.28 -1.77 3.49
C ASN A 25 -13.06 -2.48 4.09
N LEU A 26 -13.00 -2.50 5.42
CA LEU A 26 -11.93 -3.18 6.14
C LEU A 26 -12.53 -3.91 7.33
N LYS A 27 -12.15 -5.16 7.55
CA LYS A 27 -12.69 -6.02 8.60
C LYS A 27 -11.59 -6.66 9.41
N VAL A 28 -11.82 -6.73 10.72
CA VAL A 28 -10.97 -7.44 11.67
C VAL A 28 -11.79 -8.49 12.40
N TYR A 29 -11.25 -9.67 12.51
CA TYR A 29 -11.86 -10.78 13.23
C TYR A 29 -11.11 -11.08 14.52
N GLU A 30 -11.78 -11.75 15.46
CA GLU A 30 -11.17 -12.17 16.73
C GLU A 30 -9.85 -12.90 16.52
N ASN A 31 -8.90 -12.62 17.41
CA ASN A 31 -7.57 -13.25 17.48
C ASN A 31 -6.68 -12.99 16.25
N GLN A 32 -7.01 -12.04 15.39
CA GLN A 32 -6.10 -11.61 14.35
C GLN A 32 -5.00 -10.71 14.93
N LYS A 33 -3.76 -10.92 14.47
CA LYS A 33 -2.60 -10.11 14.79
C LYS A 33 -2.17 -9.36 13.53
N ILE A 34 -2.39 -8.06 13.52
CA ILE A 34 -2.26 -7.21 12.34
C ILE A 34 -1.13 -6.22 12.54
N GLY A 35 -0.15 -6.24 11.63
CA GLY A 35 0.90 -5.24 11.54
C GLY A 35 0.54 -4.16 10.51
N ILE A 36 0.65 -2.89 10.88
CA ILE A 36 0.44 -1.77 9.97
C ILE A 36 1.80 -1.22 9.53
N VAL A 37 2.02 -1.18 8.23
CA VAL A 37 3.23 -0.65 7.61
C VAL A 37 2.89 0.46 6.62
N GLY A 38 3.84 1.35 6.33
CA GLY A 38 3.67 2.46 5.41
C GLY A 38 4.68 3.57 5.73
N ARG A 39 4.83 4.54 4.82
CA ARG A 39 5.76 5.67 5.01
C ARG A 39 5.29 6.57 6.16
N ASN A 40 6.20 7.38 6.69
CA ASN A 40 5.85 8.37 7.70
C ASN A 40 4.88 9.41 7.09
N GLY A 41 3.80 9.70 7.82
CA GLY A 41 2.76 10.64 7.37
C GLY A 41 1.68 10.05 6.47
N GLU A 42 1.68 8.74 6.19
CA GLU A 42 0.62 8.06 5.40
C GLU A 42 -0.64 7.69 6.19
N GLY A 43 -0.70 8.04 7.48
CA GLY A 43 -1.93 7.89 8.25
C GLY A 43 -1.99 6.68 9.19
N LYS A 44 -0.85 5.99 9.48
CA LYS A 44 -0.81 4.83 10.40
C LYS A 44 -1.42 5.15 11.77
N SER A 45 -0.91 6.16 12.46
CA SER A 45 -1.43 6.59 13.77
C SER A 45 -2.85 7.19 13.66
N THR A 46 -3.19 7.80 12.52
CA THR A 46 -4.56 8.28 12.26
C THR A 46 -5.54 7.11 12.20
N LEU A 47 -5.16 6.00 11.56
CA LEU A 47 -5.99 4.80 11.52
C LEU A 47 -6.20 4.21 12.93
N LEU A 48 -5.15 4.13 13.75
CA LEU A 48 -5.29 3.68 15.14
C LEU A 48 -6.23 4.60 15.95
N LYS A 49 -6.09 5.93 15.79
CA LYS A 49 -6.97 6.91 16.46
C LYS A 49 -8.42 6.83 15.99
N LEU A 50 -8.66 6.50 14.75
CA LEU A 50 -10.01 6.26 14.22
C LEU A 50 -10.62 4.99 14.83
N ILE A 51 -9.87 3.90 14.88
CA ILE A 51 -10.32 2.62 15.45
C ILE A 51 -10.55 2.74 16.97
N SER A 52 -9.70 3.49 17.68
CA SER A 52 -9.89 3.76 19.12
C SER A 52 -11.05 4.70 19.45
N GLY A 53 -11.61 5.37 18.43
CA GLY A 53 -12.66 6.35 18.62
C GLY A 53 -12.19 7.72 19.15
N GLU A 54 -10.88 7.97 19.25
CA GLU A 54 -10.32 9.27 19.66
C GLU A 54 -10.63 10.38 18.66
N ILE A 55 -10.65 10.03 17.38
CA ILE A 55 -11.08 10.92 16.30
C ILE A 55 -12.19 10.25 15.49
N LYS A 56 -13.05 11.07 14.90
CA LYS A 56 -14.10 10.58 14.01
C LYS A 56 -13.68 10.69 12.56
N PRO A 57 -14.12 9.75 11.70
CA PRO A 57 -13.98 9.92 10.27
C PRO A 57 -14.79 11.11 9.79
N ASP A 58 -14.42 11.71 8.66
CA ASP A 58 -15.18 12.78 8.03
C ASP A 58 -16.39 12.21 7.27
N ILE A 59 -16.22 11.01 6.70
CA ILE A 59 -17.29 10.21 6.06
C ILE A 59 -17.12 8.76 6.51
N GLY A 60 -18.23 8.01 6.56
CA GLY A 60 -18.27 6.58 6.84
C GLY A 60 -18.52 6.23 8.30
N GLU A 61 -18.45 4.93 8.59
CA GLU A 61 -18.78 4.36 9.90
C GLU A 61 -17.74 3.35 10.35
N ILE A 62 -17.42 3.38 11.64
CA ILE A 62 -16.55 2.40 12.30
C ILE A 62 -17.34 1.71 13.40
N ASN A 63 -17.46 0.41 13.30
CA ASN A 63 -18.12 -0.43 14.28
C ASN A 63 -17.08 -1.31 14.99
N THR A 64 -16.85 -1.05 16.27
CA THR A 64 -16.01 -1.85 17.18
C THR A 64 -16.88 -2.60 18.17
N LYS A 65 -16.68 -3.92 18.31
CA LYS A 65 -17.46 -4.79 19.22
C LYS A 65 -16.71 -5.16 20.49
N ILE A 66 -15.43 -4.85 20.57
CA ILE A 66 -14.57 -5.07 21.73
C ILE A 66 -13.84 -3.77 22.06
N ASP A 67 -13.49 -3.59 23.32
CA ASP A 67 -12.66 -2.48 23.75
C ASP A 67 -11.20 -2.77 23.46
N PHE A 68 -10.51 -1.78 22.90
CA PHE A 68 -9.09 -1.84 22.63
C PHE A 68 -8.32 -0.99 23.64
N GLN A 69 -7.36 -1.61 24.32
CA GLN A 69 -6.34 -0.86 25.06
C GLN A 69 -5.34 -0.28 24.06
N TYR A 70 -5.12 1.04 24.09
CA TYR A 70 -4.23 1.71 23.16
C TYR A 70 -2.92 2.14 23.82
N TYR A 71 -1.81 1.53 23.39
CA TYR A 71 -0.46 1.95 23.73
C TYR A 71 0.02 3.00 22.71
N ARG A 72 0.18 4.25 23.15
CA ARG A 72 0.58 5.38 22.30
C ARG A 72 2.08 5.60 22.35
N GLN A 73 2.65 6.06 21.25
CA GLN A 73 3.97 6.68 21.27
C GLN A 73 3.94 7.91 22.21
N ILE A 74 5.00 8.14 22.97
CA ILE A 74 5.04 9.05 24.11
C ILE A 74 4.63 10.49 23.72
N GLU A 75 3.57 11.02 24.33
CA GLU A 75 3.17 12.44 24.22
C GLU A 75 3.08 13.19 25.56
N SER A 76 3.25 12.54 26.72
CA SER A 76 3.07 13.20 28.02
C SER A 76 3.91 12.58 29.14
N GLU A 77 4.12 13.37 30.19
CA GLU A 77 4.74 12.91 31.43
C GLU A 77 3.98 11.71 32.03
N ILE A 78 4.74 10.66 32.33
CA ILE A 78 4.19 9.43 32.90
C ILE A 78 3.93 9.67 34.39
N GLN A 79 2.69 9.44 34.81
CA GLN A 79 2.34 9.27 36.22
C GLN A 79 1.76 7.88 36.40
N PRO A 80 2.59 6.81 36.44
CA PRO A 80 2.11 5.44 36.55
C PRO A 80 1.52 5.22 37.96
N ASP A 81 0.44 4.46 37.98
CA ASP A 81 -0.16 3.99 39.22
C ASP A 81 0.48 2.64 39.61
N PHE A 82 1.55 2.68 40.37
CA PHE A 82 2.28 1.48 40.81
C PHE A 82 1.40 0.46 41.55
N THR A 83 0.26 0.86 42.08
CA THR A 83 -0.65 -0.07 42.78
C THR A 83 -1.34 -1.03 41.79
N LYS A 84 -1.36 -0.70 40.52
CA LYS A 84 -1.98 -1.50 39.45
C LYS A 84 -0.98 -2.29 38.61
N ILE A 85 0.32 -2.08 38.84
CA ILE A 85 1.35 -2.74 38.04
C ILE A 85 1.78 -4.02 38.72
N ASP A 86 1.78 -5.11 37.95
CA ASP A 86 2.26 -6.39 38.40
C ASP A 86 3.79 -6.36 38.59
N ALA A 87 4.26 -6.74 39.77
CA ALA A 87 5.67 -6.78 40.11
C ALA A 87 6.48 -7.72 39.20
N GLU A 88 5.86 -8.78 38.67
CA GLU A 88 6.51 -9.66 37.71
C GLU A 88 6.92 -8.91 36.45
N TYR A 89 6.04 -8.07 35.88
CA TYR A 89 6.36 -7.28 34.68
C TYR A 89 7.43 -6.22 34.96
N LEU A 90 7.44 -5.59 36.15
CA LEU A 90 8.51 -4.66 36.52
C LEU A 90 9.86 -5.36 36.55
N SER A 91 9.91 -6.57 37.15
CA SER A 91 11.12 -7.38 37.23
C SER A 91 11.58 -7.84 35.84
N ARG A 92 10.69 -8.41 35.03
CA ARG A 92 11.02 -8.94 33.69
C ARG A 92 11.47 -7.87 32.71
N LEU A 93 10.97 -6.66 32.86
CA LEU A 93 11.36 -5.49 32.05
C LEU A 93 12.55 -4.72 32.66
N ASN A 94 13.16 -5.19 33.75
CA ASN A 94 14.25 -4.52 34.44
C ASN A 94 13.94 -3.03 34.72
N VAL A 95 12.70 -2.74 35.17
CA VAL A 95 12.32 -1.38 35.53
C VAL A 95 13.00 -1.00 36.83
N PRO A 96 13.79 0.08 36.88
CA PRO A 96 14.52 0.46 38.10
C PRO A 96 13.60 0.99 39.19
N GLU A 97 13.95 0.75 40.46
CA GLU A 97 13.18 1.17 41.65
C GLU A 97 13.42 2.65 42.05
N HIS A 98 14.23 3.40 41.29
CA HIS A 98 14.49 4.81 41.62
C HIS A 98 13.38 5.74 41.09
N ASN A 99 13.48 7.04 41.46
CA ASN A 99 12.45 8.03 41.13
C ASN A 99 12.21 8.15 39.62
N ILE A 100 10.98 8.01 39.20
CA ILE A 100 10.48 8.06 37.82
C ILE A 100 10.92 9.34 37.06
N GLN A 101 11.07 10.46 37.77
CA GLN A 101 11.49 11.74 37.18
C GLN A 101 12.88 11.67 36.55
N HIS A 102 13.66 10.64 36.86
CA HIS A 102 15.02 10.43 36.34
C HIS A 102 15.10 9.28 35.33
N PHE A 103 13.97 8.71 34.92
CA PHE A 103 13.94 7.61 33.95
C PHE A 103 14.42 8.08 32.57
N SER A 104 15.35 7.33 31.99
CA SER A 104 15.67 7.42 30.58
C SER A 104 14.48 7.07 29.70
N GLY A 105 14.48 7.46 28.41
CA GLY A 105 13.40 7.10 27.48
C GLY A 105 13.10 5.59 27.41
N GLY A 106 14.16 4.75 27.48
CA GLY A 106 14.00 3.30 27.52
C GLY A 106 13.35 2.80 28.82
N GLU A 107 13.75 3.34 29.97
CA GLU A 107 13.14 3.00 31.26
C GLU A 107 11.67 3.42 31.32
N GLN A 108 11.35 4.59 30.79
CA GLN A 108 9.95 5.04 30.66
C GLN A 108 9.13 4.11 29.79
N THR A 109 9.67 3.68 28.66
CA THR A 109 9.01 2.73 27.75
C THR A 109 8.76 1.39 28.44
N ARG A 110 9.77 0.83 29.14
CA ARG A 110 9.65 -0.42 29.91
C ARG A 110 8.60 -0.33 31.02
N MET A 111 8.56 0.79 31.73
CA MET A 111 7.56 1.04 32.78
C MET A 111 6.15 1.07 32.21
N ARG A 112 5.93 1.77 31.11
CA ARG A 112 4.62 1.82 30.45
C ARG A 112 4.18 0.46 29.91
N LEU A 113 5.10 -0.34 29.42
CA LEU A 113 4.80 -1.70 29.00
C LEU A 113 4.41 -2.60 30.17
N ALA A 114 5.11 -2.45 31.32
CA ALA A 114 4.72 -3.16 32.54
C ALA A 114 3.29 -2.82 32.96
N GLU A 115 2.93 -1.54 32.98
CA GLU A 115 1.55 -1.10 33.27
C GLU A 115 0.56 -1.64 32.25
N TYR A 116 0.89 -1.54 30.95
CA TYR A 116 0.03 -1.96 29.85
C TYR A 116 -0.30 -3.45 29.89
N PHE A 117 0.66 -4.32 30.21
CA PHE A 117 0.47 -5.75 30.30
C PHE A 117 -0.05 -6.25 31.64
N SER A 118 -0.10 -5.41 32.68
CA SER A 118 -0.60 -5.80 34.01
C SER A 118 -2.10 -6.08 34.03
N ILE A 119 -2.84 -5.60 33.03
CA ILE A 119 -4.27 -5.86 32.90
C ILE A 119 -4.51 -6.53 31.55
N TYR A 120 -5.20 -7.66 31.57
CA TYR A 120 -5.57 -8.37 30.35
C TYR A 120 -6.71 -7.66 29.61
N HIS A 121 -6.54 -7.45 28.31
CA HIS A 121 -7.55 -6.89 27.41
C HIS A 121 -7.76 -7.84 26.22
N PHE A 122 -8.99 -7.91 25.69
CA PHE A 122 -9.30 -8.71 24.49
C PHE A 122 -8.84 -8.07 23.19
N GLY A 123 -8.57 -6.79 23.18
CA GLY A 123 -8.05 -6.03 22.06
C GLY A 123 -6.88 -5.14 22.48
N LEU A 124 -5.77 -5.24 21.76
CA LEU A 124 -4.59 -4.40 21.94
C LEU A 124 -4.30 -3.61 20.69
N MET A 125 -4.05 -2.31 20.84
CA MET A 125 -3.49 -1.45 19.79
C MET A 125 -2.20 -0.84 20.28
N MET A 126 -1.15 -0.88 19.43
CA MET A 126 0.16 -0.36 19.80
C MET A 126 0.75 0.50 18.68
N ASP A 127 1.20 1.70 19.01
CA ASP A 127 1.87 2.61 18.07
C ASP A 127 3.35 2.70 18.42
N GLU A 128 4.21 2.10 17.57
CA GLU A 128 5.66 2.03 17.69
C GLU A 128 6.16 1.55 19.06
N PRO A 129 5.71 0.36 19.55
CA PRO A 129 6.06 -0.11 20.89
C PRO A 129 7.53 -0.51 21.05
N THR A 130 8.25 -0.75 19.95
CA THR A 130 9.67 -1.12 19.92
C THR A 130 10.61 0.08 20.06
N THR A 131 10.09 1.30 19.92
CA THR A 131 10.89 2.53 20.00
C THR A 131 11.49 2.69 21.40
N HIS A 132 12.78 3.00 21.47
CA HIS A 132 13.58 3.13 22.70
C HIS A 132 13.77 1.84 23.51
N LEU A 133 13.40 0.68 22.98
CA LEU A 133 13.72 -0.61 23.59
C LEU A 133 15.06 -1.13 23.08
N ASP A 134 15.77 -1.76 23.98
CA ASP A 134 16.91 -2.62 23.66
C ASP A 134 16.43 -4.00 23.18
N ARG A 135 17.37 -4.84 22.78
CA ARG A 135 17.07 -6.17 22.26
C ARG A 135 16.29 -7.04 23.26
N GLU A 136 16.58 -6.92 24.55
CA GLU A 136 15.89 -7.68 25.60
C GLU A 136 14.43 -7.22 25.74
N GLY A 137 14.19 -5.90 25.70
CA GLY A 137 12.85 -5.32 25.71
C GLY A 137 12.02 -5.72 24.48
N ILE A 138 12.63 -5.74 23.27
CA ILE A 138 11.95 -6.24 22.07
C ILE A 138 11.62 -7.72 22.20
N GLN A 139 12.56 -8.55 22.70
CA GLN A 139 12.31 -9.97 22.92
C GLN A 139 11.17 -10.18 23.92
N PHE A 140 11.14 -9.41 25.00
CA PHE A 140 10.02 -9.44 25.93
C PHE A 140 8.67 -9.17 25.25
N LEU A 141 8.60 -8.13 24.40
CA LEU A 141 7.38 -7.84 23.64
C LEU A 141 6.97 -8.98 22.73
N VAL A 142 7.93 -9.57 22.01
CA VAL A 142 7.68 -10.74 21.15
C VAL A 142 7.09 -11.88 21.97
N ASP A 143 7.71 -12.22 23.11
CA ASP A 143 7.24 -13.32 23.97
C ASP A 143 5.83 -13.07 24.52
N GLN A 144 5.51 -11.83 24.90
CA GLN A 144 4.17 -11.49 25.39
C GLN A 144 3.12 -11.55 24.27
N LEU A 145 3.43 -11.01 23.10
CA LEU A 145 2.45 -10.84 22.02
C LEU A 145 2.32 -12.09 21.14
N LYS A 146 3.37 -12.91 21.04
CA LYS A 146 3.33 -14.19 20.30
C LYS A 146 2.27 -15.13 20.85
N TYR A 147 2.15 -15.20 22.17
CA TYR A 147 1.18 -16.07 22.88
C TYR A 147 -0.07 -15.32 23.37
N TYR A 148 -0.18 -14.03 23.04
CA TYR A 148 -1.36 -13.27 23.38
C TYR A 148 -2.60 -13.82 22.68
N TYR A 149 -3.63 -14.12 23.47
CA TYR A 149 -4.92 -14.59 22.99
C TYR A 149 -5.90 -13.41 22.94
N GLY A 150 -5.98 -12.76 21.81
CA GLY A 150 -6.82 -11.58 21.57
C GLY A 150 -6.48 -10.93 20.24
N THR A 151 -7.18 -9.89 19.92
CA THR A 151 -6.96 -9.14 18.66
C THR A 151 -5.90 -8.09 18.88
N LEU A 152 -4.85 -8.10 18.05
CA LEU A 152 -3.74 -7.15 18.08
C LEU A 152 -3.69 -6.35 16.79
N ILE A 153 -3.56 -5.03 16.92
CA ILE A 153 -3.22 -4.13 15.81
C ILE A 153 -1.99 -3.32 16.22
N VAL A 154 -0.90 -3.44 15.48
CA VAL A 154 0.36 -2.80 15.83
C VAL A 154 0.98 -2.06 14.66
N VAL A 155 1.42 -0.85 14.90
CA VAL A 155 2.31 -0.09 13.99
C VAL A 155 3.73 -0.32 14.50
N SER A 156 4.61 -0.81 13.63
CA SER A 156 6.03 -0.92 13.94
C SER A 156 6.89 -0.83 12.70
N HIS A 157 8.13 -0.36 12.87
CA HIS A 157 9.20 -0.38 11.88
C HIS A 157 10.22 -1.50 12.13
N ASP A 158 10.04 -2.28 13.19
CA ASP A 158 10.91 -3.41 13.53
C ASP A 158 10.46 -4.67 12.79
N ARG A 159 11.31 -5.12 11.85
CA ARG A 159 11.02 -6.30 11.00
C ARG A 159 10.97 -7.58 11.80
N TYR A 160 11.93 -7.77 12.71
CA TYR A 160 11.99 -8.97 13.55
C TYR A 160 10.73 -9.08 14.41
N PHE A 161 10.33 -7.99 15.04
CA PHE A 161 9.11 -7.94 15.82
C PHE A 161 7.87 -8.28 14.99
N LEU A 162 7.71 -7.69 13.80
CA LEU A 162 6.58 -7.98 12.93
C LEU A 162 6.60 -9.43 12.43
N ASP A 163 7.77 -9.99 12.10
CA ASP A 163 7.88 -11.38 11.66
C ASP A 163 7.44 -12.38 12.72
N GLU A 164 7.75 -12.11 13.99
CA GLU A 164 7.48 -13.03 15.09
C GLU A 164 6.05 -12.91 15.65
N VAL A 165 5.38 -11.78 15.45
CA VAL A 165 4.16 -11.43 16.19
C VAL A 165 2.92 -11.40 15.31
N VAL A 166 3.00 -10.97 14.04
CA VAL A 166 1.81 -10.72 13.22
C VAL A 166 1.56 -11.79 12.16
N ASP A 167 0.30 -11.98 11.81
CA ASP A 167 -0.17 -12.93 10.82
C ASP A 167 -0.76 -12.24 9.58
N ILE A 168 -0.95 -10.92 9.65
CA ILE A 168 -1.52 -10.10 8.58
C ILE A 168 -0.79 -8.77 8.57
N ILE A 169 -0.45 -8.27 7.37
CA ILE A 169 0.10 -6.93 7.18
C ILE A 169 -0.93 -6.06 6.46
N TRP A 170 -1.15 -4.87 6.99
CA TRP A 170 -1.85 -3.78 6.32
C TRP A 170 -0.83 -2.75 5.84
N GLU A 171 -0.64 -2.65 4.54
CA GLU A 171 0.16 -1.58 3.94
C GLU A 171 -0.73 -0.38 3.69
N ILE A 172 -0.35 0.78 4.24
CA ILE A 172 -0.97 2.07 3.91
C ILE A 172 -0.11 2.75 2.86
N HIS A 173 -0.73 3.04 1.71
CA HIS A 173 -0.09 3.78 0.63
C HIS A 173 -1.12 4.70 -0.04
N GLU A 174 -0.80 5.99 -0.15
CA GLU A 174 -1.69 7.01 -0.73
C GLU A 174 -3.12 6.98 -0.19
N GLY A 175 -3.25 6.78 1.12
CA GLY A 175 -4.53 6.74 1.82
C GLY A 175 -5.32 5.43 1.68
N LYS A 176 -4.86 4.49 0.88
CA LYS A 176 -5.49 3.17 0.70
C LYS A 176 -4.81 2.11 1.55
N ILE A 177 -5.56 1.07 1.87
CA ILE A 177 -5.04 -0.07 2.63
C ILE A 177 -5.06 -1.31 1.74
N THR A 178 -3.88 -1.91 1.56
CA THR A 178 -3.75 -3.23 0.95
C THR A 178 -3.47 -4.25 2.05
N VAL A 179 -4.19 -5.37 2.02
CA VAL A 179 -4.09 -6.44 3.02
C VAL A 179 -3.27 -7.59 2.46
N TYR A 180 -2.20 -7.95 3.16
CA TYR A 180 -1.34 -9.09 2.85
C TYR A 180 -1.47 -10.13 3.96
N ASN A 181 -1.71 -11.39 3.57
CA ASN A 181 -1.72 -12.50 4.53
C ASN A 181 -0.30 -13.01 4.76
N GLY A 182 0.03 -13.27 6.00
CA GLY A 182 1.34 -13.70 6.46
C GLY A 182 2.05 -12.63 7.28
N ASN A 183 3.28 -12.95 7.70
CA ASN A 183 4.14 -12.05 8.47
C ASN A 183 4.85 -11.02 7.58
N TYR A 184 5.82 -10.28 8.13
CA TYR A 184 6.52 -9.25 7.37
C TYR A 184 7.38 -9.82 6.24
N SER A 185 8.01 -10.97 6.42
CA SER A 185 8.78 -11.66 5.37
C SER A 185 7.89 -12.12 4.22
N ASP A 186 6.71 -12.67 4.52
CA ASP A 186 5.71 -13.07 3.52
C ASP A 186 5.21 -11.85 2.72
N TYR A 187 4.95 -10.73 3.41
CA TYR A 187 4.60 -9.46 2.76
C TYR A 187 5.68 -8.99 1.79
N GLN A 188 6.97 -9.07 2.19
CA GLN A 188 8.07 -8.67 1.31
C GLN A 188 8.13 -9.52 0.03
N VAL A 189 7.90 -10.83 0.14
CA VAL A 189 7.86 -11.74 -1.02
C VAL A 189 6.70 -11.39 -1.95
N GLN A 190 5.50 -11.17 -1.40
CA GLN A 190 4.31 -10.79 -2.18
C GLN A 190 4.53 -9.45 -2.88
N LYS A 191 5.09 -8.47 -2.20
CA LYS A 191 5.40 -7.15 -2.75
C LYS A 191 6.40 -7.19 -3.89
N GLU A 192 7.46 -7.99 -3.74
CA GLU A 192 8.45 -8.19 -4.81
C GLU A 192 7.83 -8.88 -6.03
N GLN A 193 6.93 -9.85 -5.82
CA GLN A 193 6.20 -10.49 -6.90
C GLN A 193 5.30 -9.49 -7.66
N GLU A 194 4.54 -8.66 -6.95
CA GLU A 194 3.72 -7.60 -7.55
C GLU A 194 4.58 -6.63 -8.39
N ARG A 195 5.74 -6.25 -7.87
CA ARG A 195 6.70 -5.40 -8.58
C ARG A 195 7.18 -6.01 -9.88
N ILE A 196 7.57 -7.29 -9.86
CA ILE A 196 8.03 -8.02 -11.05
C ILE A 196 6.89 -8.14 -12.08
N GLU A 197 5.69 -8.44 -11.64
CA GLU A 197 4.51 -8.55 -12.51
C GLU A 197 4.20 -7.20 -13.19
N GLN A 198 4.25 -6.11 -12.45
CA GLN A 198 4.03 -4.77 -12.97
C GLN A 198 5.14 -4.35 -13.96
N GLU A 199 6.42 -4.64 -13.65
CA GLU A 199 7.53 -4.40 -14.60
C GLU A 199 7.34 -5.17 -15.90
N ASN A 200 7.00 -6.45 -15.81
CA ASN A 200 6.73 -7.29 -16.98
C ASN A 200 5.53 -6.78 -17.80
N ALA A 201 4.46 -6.38 -17.14
CA ALA A 201 3.28 -5.80 -17.79
C ALA A 201 3.66 -4.51 -18.54
N TYR A 202 4.42 -3.62 -17.92
CA TYR A 202 4.89 -2.39 -18.53
C TYR A 202 5.81 -2.62 -19.74
N GLU A 203 6.78 -3.55 -19.62
CA GLU A 203 7.62 -3.92 -20.76
C GLU A 203 6.81 -4.48 -21.94
N ASN A 204 5.84 -5.34 -21.66
CA ASN A 204 4.98 -5.92 -22.69
C ASN A 204 4.11 -4.84 -23.36
N PHE A 205 3.57 -3.89 -22.58
CA PHE A 205 2.87 -2.73 -23.10
C PHE A 205 3.76 -1.91 -24.04
N LEU A 206 4.99 -1.59 -23.64
CA LEU A 206 5.94 -0.84 -24.48
C LEU A 206 6.29 -1.61 -25.77
N LYS A 207 6.53 -2.92 -25.71
CA LYS A 207 6.82 -3.76 -26.85
C LYS A 207 5.66 -3.75 -27.85
N GLU A 208 4.42 -3.90 -27.37
CA GLU A 208 3.23 -3.90 -28.23
C GLU A 208 2.95 -2.52 -28.82
N LYS A 209 3.04 -1.45 -28.02
CA LYS A 209 2.91 -0.06 -28.48
C LYS A 209 3.91 0.24 -29.60
N ASN A 210 5.19 -0.06 -29.39
CA ASN A 210 6.23 0.15 -30.40
C ASN A 210 5.98 -0.68 -31.68
N ARG A 211 5.48 -1.92 -31.55
CA ARG A 211 5.12 -2.76 -32.69
C ARG A 211 3.99 -2.15 -33.51
N LEU A 212 2.94 -1.68 -32.87
CA LEU A 212 1.80 -1.06 -33.52
C LEU A 212 2.17 0.28 -34.17
N GLU A 213 2.95 1.13 -33.51
CA GLU A 213 3.41 2.39 -34.06
C GLU A 213 4.28 2.18 -35.32
N LYS A 214 5.20 1.19 -35.30
CA LYS A 214 6.00 0.81 -36.48
C LYS A 214 5.11 0.33 -37.62
N ALA A 215 4.10 -0.50 -37.31
CA ALA A 215 3.16 -0.99 -38.31
C ALA A 215 2.32 0.16 -38.93
N ALA A 216 1.86 1.12 -38.12
CA ALA A 216 1.16 2.31 -38.58
C ALA A 216 2.03 3.13 -39.53
N LYS A 217 3.30 3.43 -39.13
CA LYS A 217 4.25 4.17 -39.98
C LYS A 217 4.53 3.48 -41.33
N VAL A 218 4.68 2.16 -41.34
CA VAL A 218 4.86 1.38 -42.57
C VAL A 218 3.64 1.50 -43.48
N LYS A 219 2.41 1.36 -42.92
CA LYS A 219 1.16 1.49 -43.70
C LYS A 219 0.97 2.91 -44.22
N GLN A 220 1.29 3.93 -43.42
CA GLN A 220 1.25 5.32 -43.85
C GLN A 220 2.25 5.60 -45.01
N ALA A 221 3.50 5.13 -44.87
CA ALA A 221 4.51 5.29 -45.91
C ALA A 221 4.13 4.55 -47.22
N GLN A 222 3.46 3.40 -47.14
CA GLN A 222 2.91 2.71 -48.31
C GLN A 222 1.81 3.53 -48.99
N ALA A 223 0.89 4.14 -48.24
CA ALA A 223 -0.15 5.00 -48.73
C ALA A 223 0.44 6.26 -49.44
N ASP A 224 1.46 6.87 -48.84
CA ASP A 224 2.13 8.08 -49.41
C ASP A 224 2.90 7.77 -50.70
N LYS A 225 3.58 6.64 -50.78
CA LYS A 225 4.23 6.19 -52.03
C LYS A 225 3.25 5.97 -53.16
N LEU A 226 2.06 5.42 -52.88
CA LEU A 226 1.00 5.29 -53.87
C LEU A 226 0.52 6.65 -54.36
N ASN A 227 0.44 7.67 -53.48
CA ASN A 227 0.12 9.05 -53.82
C ASN A 227 1.15 9.69 -54.79
N GLN A 228 2.44 9.55 -54.49
CA GLN A 228 3.51 10.15 -55.32
C GLN A 228 3.53 9.56 -56.74
N VAL A 229 3.32 8.24 -56.86
CA VAL A 229 3.25 7.59 -58.18
C VAL A 229 2.02 8.03 -58.96
N SER A 230 0.87 8.27 -58.32
CA SER A 230 -0.34 8.77 -58.95
C SER A 230 -0.17 10.22 -59.48
N THR A 231 0.54 11.09 -58.72
CA THR A 231 0.77 12.47 -59.10
C THR A 231 1.77 12.59 -60.27
N LYS A 232 2.84 11.76 -60.26
CA LYS A 232 3.80 11.71 -61.39
C LYS A 232 3.20 11.18 -62.69
N GLN A 233 2.20 10.27 -62.62
CA GLN A 233 1.48 9.80 -63.81
C GLN A 233 0.43 10.78 -64.32
N LYS A 234 -0.16 11.63 -63.48
CA LYS A 234 -1.06 12.74 -63.92
C LYS A 234 -0.33 13.82 -64.68
N ASN A 235 0.96 14.07 -64.41
CA ASN A 235 1.79 15.10 -65.05
C ASN A 235 2.44 14.63 -66.36
N LYS A 236 2.33 13.35 -66.73
CA LYS A 236 2.71 12.86 -68.09
C LYS A 236 1.43 12.76 -68.92
N ALA A 237 1.23 13.76 -69.73
CA ALA A 237 0.04 13.95 -70.56
C ALA A 237 -0.29 12.80 -71.49
N VAL A 238 -1.57 12.57 -71.61
CA VAL A 238 -2.34 12.23 -72.81
C VAL A 238 -2.21 10.83 -73.34
N ASN A 239 -3.20 10.00 -72.94
CA ASN A 239 -3.95 9.14 -73.87
C ASN A 239 -5.35 8.83 -73.26
N PRO A 240 -6.45 9.19 -73.94
CA PRO A 240 -7.81 8.99 -73.39
C PRO A 240 -8.33 7.58 -73.68
N GLY A 241 -7.76 6.59 -73.00
CA GLY A 241 -8.14 5.19 -73.26
C GLY A 241 -8.13 4.20 -72.13
N ARG A 242 -7.87 4.64 -70.84
CA ARG A 242 -7.84 3.74 -69.67
C ARG A 242 -8.55 4.28 -68.44
N LEU A 243 -9.84 4.37 -68.47
CA LEU A 243 -10.69 4.75 -67.35
C LEU A 243 -10.81 3.67 -66.26
N GLY A 244 -10.27 2.46 -66.46
CA GLY A 244 -10.40 1.33 -65.50
C GLY A 244 -9.38 1.27 -64.37
N SER A 245 -8.17 1.85 -64.55
CA SER A 245 -7.06 1.67 -63.60
C SER A 245 -6.98 2.69 -62.45
N SER A 246 -7.70 3.82 -62.60
CA SER A 246 -7.72 4.90 -61.61
C SER A 246 -8.59 4.57 -60.38
N LYS A 247 -9.76 3.99 -60.59
CA LYS A 247 -10.68 3.60 -59.52
C LYS A 247 -10.09 2.52 -58.56
N GLN A 248 -9.34 1.56 -59.11
CA GLN A 248 -8.70 0.52 -58.32
C GLN A 248 -7.56 1.04 -57.43
N LYS A 249 -6.75 2.03 -57.90
CA LYS A 249 -5.70 2.64 -57.12
C LYS A 249 -6.23 3.51 -55.98
N ASP A 250 -7.28 4.28 -56.20
CA ASP A 250 -7.93 5.08 -55.15
C ASP A 250 -8.55 4.22 -54.08
N THR A 251 -9.04 3.03 -54.43
CA THR A 251 -9.61 2.06 -53.43
C THR A 251 -8.53 1.48 -52.57
N VAL A 252 -7.38 1.06 -53.11
CA VAL A 252 -6.23 0.51 -52.37
C VAL A 252 -5.64 1.56 -51.42
N GLN A 253 -5.52 2.80 -51.87
CA GLN A 253 -5.03 3.91 -51.07
C GLN A 253 -5.94 4.25 -49.87
N LYS A 254 -7.26 4.34 -50.12
CA LYS A 254 -8.24 4.56 -49.07
C LYS A 254 -8.22 3.42 -48.04
N ALA A 255 -8.03 2.15 -48.51
CA ALA A 255 -7.88 1.01 -47.62
C ALA A 255 -6.60 1.08 -46.78
N ALA A 256 -5.44 1.52 -47.32
CA ALA A 256 -4.21 1.69 -46.59
C ALA A 256 -4.30 2.79 -45.50
N HIS A 257 -4.90 3.95 -45.81
CA HIS A 257 -5.15 5.01 -44.85
C HIS A 257 -6.14 4.55 -43.74
N LYS A 258 -7.20 3.84 -44.12
CA LYS A 258 -8.16 3.28 -43.16
C LYS A 258 -7.47 2.28 -42.22
N ALA A 259 -6.57 1.44 -42.74
CA ALA A 259 -5.80 0.48 -41.95
C ALA A 259 -4.82 1.18 -40.99
N ALA A 260 -4.10 2.23 -41.44
CA ALA A 260 -3.22 3.03 -40.58
C ALA A 260 -4.01 3.67 -39.42
N LYS A 261 -5.14 4.32 -39.73
CA LYS A 261 -6.02 4.93 -38.73
C LYS A 261 -6.62 3.95 -37.75
N ALA A 262 -6.91 2.72 -38.19
CA ALA A 262 -7.39 1.63 -37.32
C ALA A 262 -6.29 1.15 -36.36
N ILE A 263 -5.02 1.14 -36.79
CA ILE A 263 -3.89 0.80 -35.95
C ILE A 263 -3.62 1.91 -34.93
N GLU A 264 -3.66 3.18 -35.34
CA GLU A 264 -3.53 4.32 -34.42
C GLU A 264 -4.61 4.28 -33.33
N LYS A 265 -5.88 4.06 -33.70
CA LYS A 265 -6.96 3.88 -32.74
C LYS A 265 -6.75 2.70 -31.79
N ARG A 266 -6.07 1.64 -32.24
CA ARG A 266 -5.73 0.49 -31.41
C ARG A 266 -4.58 0.81 -30.42
N VAL A 267 -3.67 1.71 -30.80
CA VAL A 267 -2.64 2.24 -29.87
C VAL A 267 -3.29 3.10 -28.80
N GLU A 268 -4.25 3.94 -29.15
CA GLU A 268 -5.03 4.74 -28.19
C GLU A 268 -5.90 3.91 -27.25
N GLN A 269 -6.27 2.69 -27.67
CA GLN A 269 -7.08 1.73 -26.88
C GLN A 269 -6.22 0.74 -26.08
N LEU A 270 -4.88 0.78 -26.19
CA LEU A 270 -4.04 0.02 -25.27
C LEU A 270 -4.21 0.63 -23.88
N ASP A 271 -4.58 -0.21 -22.91
CA ASP A 271 -4.63 0.19 -21.52
C ASP A 271 -3.26 0.77 -21.14
N GLU A 272 -3.24 2.00 -20.66
CA GLU A 272 -2.03 2.61 -20.14
C GLU A 272 -1.63 1.84 -18.89
N VAL A 273 -0.52 1.15 -18.96
CA VAL A 273 0.14 0.53 -17.81
C VAL A 273 1.09 1.56 -17.25
N ASP A 274 0.81 2.00 -16.03
CA ASP A 274 1.68 2.94 -15.33
C ASP A 274 3.08 2.36 -15.17
N GLN A 275 4.07 3.15 -15.54
CA GLN A 275 5.45 2.84 -15.19
C GLN A 275 5.54 2.87 -13.66
N LEU A 276 6.11 1.82 -13.07
CA LEU A 276 6.49 1.86 -11.67
C LEU A 276 7.25 3.17 -11.42
N GLN A 277 6.62 4.11 -10.73
CA GLN A 277 7.41 5.08 -10.01
C GLN A 277 8.30 4.22 -9.12
N THR A 278 9.61 4.38 -9.22
CA THR A 278 10.58 3.68 -8.38
C THR A 278 10.31 4.06 -6.92
N ASP A 279 9.23 3.53 -6.40
CA ASP A 279 8.95 3.55 -4.98
C ASP A 279 10.07 2.77 -4.34
N LYS A 280 10.98 3.49 -3.71
CA LYS A 280 11.97 2.89 -2.85
C LYS A 280 11.17 2.00 -1.91
N ILE A 281 11.35 0.68 -2.04
CA ILE A 281 10.87 -0.29 -1.04
C ILE A 281 11.11 0.38 0.32
N ILE A 282 10.09 0.40 1.17
CA ILE A 282 10.22 1.00 2.50
C ILE A 282 11.38 0.26 3.16
N GLN A 283 12.59 0.81 3.03
CA GLN A 283 13.77 0.27 3.67
C GLN A 283 13.77 0.84 5.08
N PHE A 284 13.38 0.00 6.01
CA PHE A 284 13.63 0.29 7.41
C PHE A 284 15.15 0.29 7.64
N PRO A 285 15.69 1.19 8.45
CA PRO A 285 17.11 1.17 8.81
C PRO A 285 17.46 -0.19 9.41
N THR A 286 18.58 -0.73 8.95
CA THR A 286 19.18 -1.99 9.47
C THR A 286 19.70 -1.80 10.88
#